data_f93111f7b17e0abc8333d17587103859
#
_entry.id   f93111f7b17e0abc8333d17587103859
#
_cell.length_a   1.000
_cell.length_b   1.000
_cell.length_c   1.000
_cell.angle_alpha   90.00
_cell.angle_beta   90.00
_cell.angle_gamma   90.00
#
_symmetry.space_group_name_H-M   'P 1'
#
loop_
_entity.id
_entity.type
_entity.pdbx_description
1 polymer ?
#
loop_
_entity_poly.entity_id
_entity_poly.type
_entity_poly.pdbx_seq_one_letter_code
_entity_poly.pdbx_strand_id
1 'polypeptide(L)'
;GEDFSIKFYAGEAYEFHVLDNDGNKNHLSDKGMGSLQAMVLILKVASLIKINKKEKKALTLLVEEPELNLHPALQSKLTDFFHEVNKEYGFNFIVETHSEYMIRKTQLIALEQDYIKNQDINPNPFKIVYFHKEEGPYEMEFTEQGKFNKDFGPGFYDEAGSLTLKMIKELRKNQAQ
;
A
#
# COMPACT_ATOMS: atom_id res chain seq x y z
N GLY A 1 -3.21 -13.48 -9.31
CA GLY A 1 -3.57 -13.99 -10.64
C GLY A 1 -2.74 -13.26 -11.68
N GLU A 2 -2.29 -13.97 -12.68
CA GLU A 2 -1.40 -13.40 -13.72
C GLU A 2 -2.18 -12.72 -14.84
N ASP A 3 -3.49 -12.95 -14.94
CA ASP A 3 -4.32 -12.38 -16.00
C ASP A 3 -5.78 -12.23 -15.56
N PHE A 4 -6.56 -11.49 -16.32
CA PHE A 4 -7.99 -11.33 -16.09
C PHE A 4 -8.77 -11.40 -17.40
N SER A 5 -10.04 -11.79 -17.33
CA SER A 5 -10.94 -11.77 -18.47
C SER A 5 -12.27 -11.13 -18.11
N ILE A 6 -12.86 -10.43 -19.10
CA ILE A 6 -14.16 -9.81 -18.96
C ILE A 6 -15.10 -10.52 -19.95
N LYS A 7 -16.23 -10.99 -19.46
CA LYS A 7 -17.28 -11.56 -20.29
C LYS A 7 -18.49 -10.65 -20.28
N PHE A 8 -18.95 -10.28 -21.46
CA PHE A 8 -20.13 -9.42 -21.65
C PHE A 8 -21.35 -10.27 -21.97
N TYR A 9 -22.50 -9.90 -21.40
CA TYR A 9 -23.78 -10.54 -21.64
C TYR A 9 -24.79 -9.49 -22.14
N ALA A 10 -25.33 -9.70 -23.33
CA ALA A 10 -26.45 -8.96 -23.91
C ALA A 10 -26.45 -7.42 -23.74
N GLY A 11 -25.26 -6.82 -23.57
CA GLY A 11 -25.11 -5.36 -23.52
C GLY A 11 -25.34 -4.68 -22.17
N GLU A 12 -25.78 -5.39 -21.13
CA GLU A 12 -26.10 -4.79 -19.83
C GLU A 12 -25.38 -5.43 -18.62
N ALA A 13 -24.79 -6.61 -18.78
CA ALA A 13 -24.08 -7.32 -17.71
C ALA A 13 -22.69 -7.75 -18.15
N TYR A 14 -21.76 -7.73 -17.20
CA TYR A 14 -20.40 -8.23 -17.40
C TYR A 14 -19.91 -8.98 -16.17
N GLU A 15 -19.12 -10.00 -16.41
CA GLU A 15 -18.45 -10.78 -15.38
C GLU A 15 -16.95 -10.58 -15.47
N PHE A 16 -16.31 -10.38 -14.30
CA PHE A 16 -14.87 -10.36 -14.17
C PHE A 16 -14.36 -11.69 -13.62
N HIS A 17 -13.39 -12.26 -14.32
CA HIS A 17 -12.70 -13.46 -13.88
C HIS A 17 -11.20 -13.18 -13.75
N VAL A 18 -10.61 -13.72 -12.70
CA VAL A 18 -9.17 -13.73 -12.48
C VAL A 18 -8.66 -15.13 -12.74
N LEU A 19 -7.61 -15.23 -13.54
CA LEU A 19 -6.89 -16.48 -13.77
C LEU A 19 -5.90 -16.71 -12.63
N ASP A 20 -5.91 -17.88 -12.03
CA ASP A 20 -4.85 -18.27 -11.10
C ASP A 20 -3.63 -18.85 -11.86
N ASN A 21 -2.56 -19.17 -11.12
CA ASN A 21 -1.33 -19.66 -11.71
C ASN A 21 -1.50 -21.02 -12.41
N ASP A 22 -2.58 -21.74 -12.08
CA ASP A 22 -2.93 -23.02 -12.68
C ASP A 22 -3.87 -22.86 -13.90
N GLY A 23 -4.23 -21.62 -14.25
CA GLY A 23 -5.11 -21.27 -15.36
C GLY A 23 -6.61 -21.44 -15.06
N ASN A 24 -7.00 -21.68 -13.80
CA ASN A 24 -8.41 -21.77 -13.44
C ASN A 24 -9.03 -20.38 -13.41
N LYS A 25 -10.24 -20.26 -13.97
CA LYS A 25 -11.04 -19.03 -13.92
C LYS A 25 -11.81 -18.96 -12.60
N ASN A 26 -11.51 -17.98 -11.81
CA ASN A 26 -12.25 -17.68 -10.58
C ASN A 26 -13.03 -16.39 -10.78
N HIS A 27 -14.31 -16.39 -10.43
CA HIS A 27 -15.10 -15.17 -10.46
C HIS A 27 -14.55 -14.18 -9.42
N LEU A 28 -14.48 -12.89 -9.78
CA LEU A 28 -13.87 -11.91 -8.89
C LEU A 28 -14.59 -11.79 -7.54
N SER A 29 -15.92 -11.96 -7.52
CA SER A 29 -16.72 -11.96 -6.28
C SER A 29 -16.30 -13.05 -5.29
N ASP A 30 -15.71 -14.15 -5.79
CA ASP A 30 -15.29 -15.26 -4.96
C ASP A 30 -13.92 -15.03 -4.30
N LYS A 31 -13.22 -13.98 -4.71
CA LYS A 31 -11.88 -13.60 -4.18
C LYS A 31 -11.94 -12.71 -2.93
N GLY A 32 -13.12 -12.34 -2.49
CA GLY A 32 -13.33 -11.46 -1.33
C GLY A 32 -13.30 -9.97 -1.65
N MET A 33 -13.85 -9.19 -0.72
CA MET A 33 -14.09 -7.75 -0.90
C MET A 33 -12.81 -6.96 -1.19
N GLY A 34 -11.70 -7.27 -0.53
CA GLY A 34 -10.43 -6.56 -0.73
C GLY A 34 -9.91 -6.68 -2.17
N SER A 35 -10.03 -7.86 -2.78
CA SER A 35 -9.63 -8.06 -4.19
C SER A 35 -10.49 -7.24 -5.14
N LEU A 36 -11.78 -7.10 -4.85
CA LEU A 36 -12.70 -6.27 -5.62
C LEU A 36 -12.32 -4.78 -5.53
N GLN A 37 -12.06 -4.28 -4.32
CA GLN A 37 -11.66 -2.90 -4.08
C GLN A 37 -10.32 -2.57 -4.77
N ALA A 38 -9.31 -3.42 -4.62
CA ALA A 38 -8.03 -3.25 -5.29
C ALA A 38 -8.17 -3.23 -6.82
N MET A 39 -9.03 -4.10 -7.40
CA MET A 39 -9.26 -4.09 -8.83
C MET A 39 -9.94 -2.81 -9.31
N VAL A 40 -10.93 -2.30 -8.58
CA VAL A 40 -11.59 -1.02 -8.93
C VAL A 40 -10.56 0.12 -8.95
N LEU A 41 -9.67 0.18 -7.95
CA LEU A 41 -8.59 1.16 -7.91
C LEU A 41 -7.66 1.02 -9.13
N ILE A 42 -7.19 -0.19 -9.43
CA ILE A 42 -6.30 -0.46 -10.57
C ILE A 42 -6.96 -0.06 -11.90
N LEU A 43 -8.21 -0.43 -12.11
CA LEU A 43 -8.96 -0.07 -13.33
C LEU A 43 -9.15 1.44 -13.45
N LYS A 44 -9.41 2.13 -12.35
CA LYS A 44 -9.51 3.59 -12.33
C LYS A 44 -8.20 4.23 -12.74
N VAL A 45 -7.09 3.81 -12.16
CA VAL A 45 -5.76 4.31 -12.50
C VAL A 45 -5.41 4.00 -13.97
N ALA A 46 -5.65 2.78 -14.44
CA ALA A 46 -5.41 2.38 -15.83
C ALA A 46 -6.24 3.23 -16.83
N SER A 47 -7.49 3.52 -16.48
CA SER A 47 -8.35 4.41 -17.28
C SER A 47 -7.77 5.83 -17.34
N LEU A 48 -7.32 6.38 -16.21
CA LEU A 48 -6.70 7.70 -16.14
C LEU A 48 -5.39 7.76 -16.93
N ILE A 49 -4.55 6.73 -16.85
CA ILE A 49 -3.33 6.60 -17.66
C ILE A 49 -3.68 6.68 -19.15
N LYS A 50 -4.70 5.92 -19.59
CA LYS A 50 -5.14 5.92 -20.99
C LYS A 50 -5.61 7.30 -21.47
N ILE A 51 -6.40 8.00 -20.63
CA ILE A 51 -6.89 9.35 -20.95
C ILE A 51 -5.71 10.34 -20.97
N ASN A 52 -4.84 10.28 -19.96
CA ASN A 52 -3.74 11.24 -19.81
C ASN A 52 -2.61 11.09 -20.83
N LYS A 53 -2.50 9.95 -21.52
CA LYS A 53 -1.52 9.77 -22.62
C LYS A 53 -1.55 10.88 -23.66
N LYS A 54 -2.72 11.49 -23.89
CA LYS A 54 -2.89 12.58 -24.83
C LYS A 54 -2.59 13.96 -24.24
N GLU A 55 -2.91 14.15 -22.97
CA GLU A 55 -2.89 15.47 -22.32
C GLU A 55 -1.59 15.74 -21.56
N LYS A 56 -0.88 14.71 -21.12
CA LYS A 56 0.37 14.75 -20.33
C LYS A 56 0.30 15.71 -19.13
N LYS A 57 -0.83 15.75 -18.44
CA LYS A 57 -1.03 16.58 -17.24
C LYS A 57 -0.51 15.86 -16.01
N ALA A 58 0.04 16.62 -15.06
CA ALA A 58 0.28 16.11 -13.73
C ALA A 58 -1.09 15.82 -13.06
N LEU A 59 -1.31 14.59 -12.63
CA LEU A 59 -2.53 14.16 -11.94
C LEU A 59 -2.19 13.83 -10.50
N THR A 60 -3.07 14.24 -9.59
CA THR A 60 -3.02 13.85 -8.18
C THR A 60 -4.29 13.09 -7.84
N LEU A 61 -4.14 11.89 -7.30
CA LEU A 61 -5.24 11.05 -6.84
C LEU A 61 -5.24 11.01 -5.31
N LEU A 62 -6.42 11.24 -4.73
CA LEU A 62 -6.66 11.02 -3.30
C LEU A 62 -7.24 9.63 -3.15
N VAL A 63 -6.66 8.83 -2.26
CA VAL A 63 -7.06 7.45 -2.00
C VAL A 63 -7.14 7.24 -0.50
N GLU A 64 -8.31 6.86 -0.01
CA GLU A 64 -8.57 6.60 1.40
C GLU A 64 -8.59 5.10 1.64
N GLU A 65 -7.82 4.66 2.63
CA GLU A 65 -7.77 3.28 3.13
C GLU A 65 -7.74 2.18 2.04
N PRO A 66 -6.84 2.26 1.04
CA PRO A 66 -6.82 1.28 -0.06
C PRO A 66 -6.49 -0.14 0.40
N GLU A 67 -5.99 -0.30 1.60
CA GLU A 67 -5.65 -1.56 2.23
C GLU A 67 -6.83 -2.30 2.87
N LEU A 68 -8.00 -1.69 2.99
CA LEU A 68 -9.16 -2.31 3.62
C LEU A 68 -9.46 -3.69 3.02
N ASN A 69 -9.69 -4.65 3.92
CA ASN A 69 -9.99 -6.05 3.59
C ASN A 69 -8.88 -6.80 2.81
N LEU A 70 -7.68 -6.20 2.65
CA LEU A 70 -6.55 -6.87 2.02
C LEU A 70 -5.69 -7.62 3.04
N HIS A 71 -5.20 -8.80 2.61
CA HIS A 71 -4.17 -9.51 3.37
C HIS A 71 -2.89 -8.65 3.47
N PRO A 72 -2.16 -8.66 4.61
CA PRO A 72 -0.94 -7.87 4.81
C PRO A 72 0.06 -7.90 3.64
N ALA A 73 0.28 -9.07 3.05
CA ALA A 73 1.16 -9.21 1.88
C ALA A 73 0.67 -8.46 0.63
N LEU A 74 -0.64 -8.20 0.50
CA LEU A 74 -1.20 -7.41 -0.59
C LEU A 74 -1.18 -5.92 -0.26
N GLN A 75 -1.28 -5.55 1.02
CA GLN A 75 -1.16 -4.16 1.45
C GLN A 75 0.20 -3.58 1.07
N SER A 76 1.30 -4.31 1.30
CA SER A 76 2.63 -3.86 0.88
C SER A 76 2.75 -3.69 -0.64
N LYS A 77 2.08 -4.54 -1.44
CA LYS A 77 2.08 -4.44 -2.90
C LYS A 77 1.33 -3.23 -3.45
N LEU A 78 0.39 -2.65 -2.70
CA LEU A 78 -0.21 -1.37 -3.08
C LEU A 78 0.82 -0.24 -3.12
N THR A 79 1.79 -0.25 -2.21
CA THR A 79 2.88 0.73 -2.23
C THR A 79 3.77 0.57 -3.46
N ASP A 80 4.08 -0.67 -3.86
CA ASP A 80 4.79 -0.92 -5.13
C ASP A 80 3.99 -0.34 -6.31
N PHE A 81 2.68 -0.63 -6.36
CA PHE A 81 1.81 -0.13 -7.41
C PHE A 81 1.79 1.40 -7.50
N PHE A 82 1.62 2.11 -6.38
CA PHE A 82 1.64 3.57 -6.38
C PHE A 82 2.99 4.13 -6.80
N HIS A 83 4.08 3.53 -6.32
CA HIS A 83 5.43 3.92 -6.67
C HIS A 83 5.72 3.74 -8.18
N GLU A 84 5.37 2.59 -8.74
CA GLU A 84 5.56 2.30 -10.16
C GLU A 84 4.74 3.25 -11.04
N VAL A 85 3.48 3.49 -10.70
CA VAL A 85 2.62 4.42 -11.46
C VAL A 85 3.15 5.85 -11.37
N ASN A 86 3.65 6.28 -10.20
CA ASN A 86 4.30 7.58 -10.06
C ASN A 86 5.54 7.68 -10.96
N LYS A 87 6.43 6.68 -10.90
CA LYS A 87 7.69 6.63 -11.63
C LYS A 87 7.48 6.61 -13.16
N GLU A 88 6.53 5.82 -13.65
CA GLU A 88 6.31 5.61 -15.08
C GLU A 88 5.42 6.68 -15.73
N TYR A 89 4.42 7.15 -14.99
CA TYR A 89 3.36 8.02 -15.54
C TYR A 89 3.30 9.41 -14.92
N GLY A 90 4.10 9.69 -13.88
CA GLY A 90 4.13 10.98 -13.19
C GLY A 90 2.86 11.30 -12.39
N PHE A 91 2.11 10.28 -11.98
CA PHE A 91 0.93 10.49 -11.14
C PHE A 91 1.35 10.64 -9.69
N ASN A 92 0.77 11.62 -9.01
CA ASN A 92 0.92 11.77 -7.57
C ASN A 92 -0.24 11.08 -6.85
N PHE A 93 0.06 10.51 -5.69
CA PHE A 93 -0.95 9.90 -4.83
C PHE A 93 -0.88 10.55 -3.44
N ILE A 94 -2.03 10.95 -2.91
CA ILE A 94 -2.22 11.28 -1.51
C ILE A 94 -3.01 10.13 -0.93
N VAL A 95 -2.37 9.33 -0.09
CA VAL A 95 -2.95 8.10 0.44
C VAL A 95 -3.14 8.24 1.94
N GLU A 96 -4.37 8.13 2.41
CA GLU A 96 -4.67 7.90 3.82
C GLU A 96 -4.61 6.40 4.08
N THR A 97 -3.87 5.99 5.11
CA THR A 97 -3.70 4.57 5.42
C THR A 97 -3.43 4.32 6.90
N HIS A 98 -3.95 3.21 7.41
CA HIS A 98 -3.64 2.65 8.72
C HIS A 98 -2.72 1.43 8.63
N SER A 99 -2.17 1.12 7.46
CA SER A 99 -1.32 -0.05 7.23
C SER A 99 0.14 0.20 7.55
N GLU A 100 0.64 -0.42 8.61
CA GLU A 100 2.10 -0.44 8.85
C GLU A 100 2.87 -1.11 7.70
N TYR A 101 2.26 -2.06 6.99
CA TYR A 101 2.88 -2.78 5.87
C TYR A 101 3.12 -1.85 4.68
N MET A 102 2.19 -0.94 4.39
CA MET A 102 2.37 0.06 3.35
C MET A 102 3.51 1.02 3.72
N ILE A 103 3.54 1.50 4.96
CA ILE A 103 4.58 2.42 5.43
C ILE A 103 5.95 1.74 5.47
N ARG A 104 6.06 0.50 5.98
CA ARG A 104 7.31 -0.27 5.94
C ARG A 104 7.81 -0.50 4.52
N LYS A 105 6.90 -0.68 3.57
CA LYS A 105 7.28 -0.83 2.17
C LYS A 105 7.85 0.45 1.57
N THR A 106 7.39 1.64 1.96
CA THR A 106 8.06 2.89 1.54
C THR A 106 9.50 2.97 2.01
N GLN A 107 9.77 2.52 3.26
CA GLN A 107 11.13 2.47 3.80
C GLN A 107 12.03 1.52 2.98
N LEU A 108 11.51 0.33 2.65
CA LEU A 108 12.24 -0.65 1.84
C LEU A 108 12.54 -0.10 0.45
N ILE A 109 11.55 0.45 -0.25
CA ILE A 109 11.75 1.04 -1.60
C ILE A 109 12.75 2.20 -1.53
N ALA A 110 12.68 3.05 -0.51
CA ALA A 110 13.59 4.18 -0.36
C ALA A 110 15.06 3.73 -0.21
N LEU A 111 15.29 2.58 0.45
CA LEU A 111 16.62 1.96 0.54
C LEU A 111 17.03 1.28 -0.78
N GLU A 112 16.17 0.47 -1.38
CA GLU A 112 16.45 -0.29 -2.60
C GLU A 112 16.72 0.62 -3.80
N GLN A 113 16.04 1.76 -3.87
CA GLN A 113 16.18 2.73 -4.96
C GLN A 113 17.19 3.85 -4.64
N ASP A 114 17.86 3.78 -3.49
CA ASP A 114 18.85 4.78 -3.03
C ASP A 114 18.31 6.22 -2.96
N TYR A 115 17.03 6.38 -2.62
CA TYR A 115 16.37 7.69 -2.50
C TYR A 115 16.81 8.49 -1.25
N ILE A 116 17.50 7.86 -0.31
CA ILE A 116 17.89 8.47 0.95
C ILE A 116 19.27 9.13 0.86
N LYS A 117 20.24 8.45 0.25
CA LYS A 117 21.64 8.92 0.20
C LYS A 117 21.93 9.88 -0.94
N ASN A 118 21.24 9.72 -2.06
CA ASN A 118 21.45 10.50 -3.29
C ASN A 118 20.30 11.41 -3.62
N GLN A 119 19.73 12.10 -2.64
CA GLN A 119 18.53 12.94 -2.79
C GLN A 119 18.67 14.05 -3.85
N ASP A 120 19.87 14.58 -4.05
CA ASP A 120 20.13 15.61 -5.07
C ASP A 120 19.99 15.08 -6.51
N ILE A 121 20.26 13.79 -6.71
CA ILE A 121 20.20 13.13 -8.02
C ILE A 121 18.92 12.31 -8.17
N ASN A 122 18.49 11.69 -7.08
CA ASN A 122 17.35 10.78 -7.02
C ASN A 122 16.48 11.10 -5.81
N PRO A 123 15.64 12.14 -5.88
CA PRO A 123 14.86 12.60 -4.75
C PRO A 123 13.84 11.55 -4.30
N ASN A 124 13.69 11.43 -2.99
CA ASN A 124 12.72 10.51 -2.40
C ASN A 124 11.28 10.92 -2.77
N PRO A 125 10.52 10.10 -3.50
CA PRO A 125 9.15 10.41 -3.87
C PRO A 125 8.15 10.27 -2.72
N PHE A 126 8.55 9.67 -1.59
CA PHE A 126 7.67 9.43 -0.46
C PHE A 126 7.74 10.59 0.54
N LYS A 127 6.57 11.09 0.89
CA LYS A 127 6.36 12.01 2.00
C LYS A 127 5.36 11.38 2.96
N ILE A 128 5.78 11.15 4.20
CA ILE A 128 4.92 10.55 5.23
C ILE A 128 4.54 11.63 6.25
N VAL A 129 3.25 11.81 6.46
CA VAL A 129 2.72 12.73 7.48
C VAL A 129 1.91 11.92 8.48
N TYR A 130 2.28 12.01 9.74
CA TYR A 130 1.56 11.39 10.84
C TYR A 130 0.67 12.42 11.56
N PHE A 131 -0.59 12.07 11.77
CA PHE A 131 -1.57 12.90 12.46
C PHE A 131 -1.62 12.49 13.93
N HIS A 132 -0.78 13.14 14.75
CA HIS A 132 -0.77 12.89 16.18
C HIS A 132 -1.92 13.64 16.87
N LYS A 133 -2.60 12.98 17.82
CA LYS A 133 -3.81 13.48 18.45
C LYS A 133 -3.58 14.81 19.23
N GLU A 134 -2.44 14.92 19.89
CA GLU A 134 -2.14 16.07 20.77
C GLU A 134 -1.22 17.09 20.11
N GLU A 135 -0.22 16.63 19.35
CA GLU A 135 0.80 17.48 18.74
C GLU A 135 0.41 18.00 17.35
N GLY A 136 -0.69 17.47 16.79
CA GLY A 136 -1.09 17.75 15.42
C GLY A 136 -0.25 16.99 14.37
N PRO A 137 -0.41 17.33 13.08
CA PRO A 137 0.29 16.63 12.01
C PRO A 137 1.78 17.03 11.96
N TYR A 138 2.64 16.03 11.73
CA TYR A 138 4.07 16.25 11.49
C TYR A 138 4.64 15.27 10.46
N GLU A 139 5.70 15.70 9.80
CA GLU A 139 6.38 14.89 8.81
C GLU A 139 7.32 13.89 9.49
N MET A 140 7.32 12.67 8.95
CA MET A 140 8.20 11.56 9.32
C MET A 140 9.33 11.50 8.29
N GLU A 141 10.50 12.04 8.62
CA GLU A 141 11.65 12.07 7.73
C GLU A 141 12.42 10.74 7.77
N PHE A 142 12.91 10.31 6.62
CA PHE A 142 13.73 9.10 6.52
C PHE A 142 15.17 9.38 7.00
N THR A 143 15.68 8.51 7.87
CA THR A 143 17.09 8.51 8.26
C THR A 143 17.94 7.74 7.23
N GLU A 144 19.26 7.88 7.27
CA GLU A 144 20.19 7.14 6.39
C GLU A 144 20.03 5.62 6.45
N GLN A 145 19.52 5.09 7.58
CA GLN A 145 19.25 3.66 7.76
C GLN A 145 17.83 3.24 7.28
N GLY A 146 17.09 4.14 6.64
CA GLY A 146 15.73 3.88 6.20
C GLY A 146 14.68 3.85 7.32
N LYS A 147 15.04 4.24 8.54
CA LYS A 147 14.08 4.43 9.64
C LYS A 147 13.49 5.83 9.57
N PHE A 148 12.48 6.09 10.37
CA PHE A 148 11.99 7.45 10.56
C PHE A 148 12.72 8.15 11.71
N ASN A 149 12.82 9.48 11.64
CA ASN A 149 13.44 10.34 12.65
C ASN A 149 12.58 10.51 13.92
N LYS A 150 11.30 10.14 13.84
CA LYS A 150 10.33 10.16 14.94
C LYS A 150 9.62 8.82 15.05
N ASP A 151 9.01 8.57 16.20
CA ASP A 151 8.15 7.42 16.40
C ASP A 151 6.70 7.77 16.06
N PHE A 152 5.96 6.78 15.58
CA PHE A 152 4.51 6.87 15.50
C PHE A 152 3.92 6.79 16.92
N GLY A 153 2.70 7.29 17.09
CA GLY A 153 1.99 7.13 18.34
C GLY A 153 1.81 5.66 18.75
N PRO A 154 1.54 5.39 20.03
CA PRO A 154 1.41 4.04 20.54
C PRO A 154 0.33 3.25 19.80
N GLY A 155 0.57 1.97 19.56
CA GLY A 155 -0.35 1.04 18.92
C GLY A 155 -0.22 0.92 17.40
N PHE A 156 0.61 1.73 16.74
CA PHE A 156 0.80 1.62 15.28
C PHE A 156 1.90 0.62 14.90
N TYR A 157 3.16 0.85 15.35
CA TYR A 157 4.29 -0.03 15.04
C TYR A 157 4.67 -0.98 16.17
N ASP A 158 4.28 -0.69 17.37
CA ASP A 158 4.76 -1.32 18.60
C ASP A 158 3.79 -2.36 19.19
N GLU A 159 2.52 -2.38 18.76
CA GLU A 159 1.51 -3.24 19.37
C GLU A 159 1.85 -4.73 19.26
N ALA A 160 2.25 -5.22 18.09
CA ALA A 160 2.63 -6.62 17.91
C ALA A 160 3.82 -7.02 18.79
N GLY A 161 4.82 -6.14 18.88
CA GLY A 161 5.98 -6.32 19.77
C GLY A 161 5.59 -6.31 21.25
N SER A 162 4.75 -5.36 21.64
CA SER A 162 4.21 -5.24 23.01
C SER A 162 3.44 -6.49 23.43
N LEU A 163 2.55 -7.00 22.59
CA LEU A 163 1.81 -8.24 22.84
C LEU A 163 2.76 -9.45 22.98
N THR A 164 3.73 -9.56 22.09
CA THR A 164 4.75 -10.63 22.16
C THR A 164 5.50 -10.61 23.48
N LEU A 165 5.96 -9.42 23.93
CA LEU A 165 6.64 -9.26 25.21
C LEU A 165 5.74 -9.61 26.39
N LYS A 166 4.47 -9.24 26.36
CA LYS A 166 3.49 -9.62 27.40
C LYS A 166 3.31 -11.14 27.45
N MET A 167 3.20 -11.81 26.32
CA MET A 167 3.10 -13.28 26.23
C MET A 167 4.33 -13.96 26.85
N ILE A 168 5.54 -13.50 26.51
CA ILE A 168 6.80 -14.05 27.07
C ILE A 168 6.83 -13.88 28.59
N LYS A 169 6.41 -12.72 29.11
CA LYS A 169 6.34 -12.49 30.57
C LYS A 169 5.40 -13.44 31.28
N GLU A 170 4.22 -13.70 30.72
CA GLU A 170 3.25 -14.64 31.30
C GLU A 170 3.74 -16.09 31.25
N LEU A 171 4.37 -16.51 30.15
CA LEU A 171 4.99 -17.85 30.06
C LEU A 171 6.06 -18.07 31.14
N ARG A 172 6.92 -17.07 31.42
CA ARG A 172 7.93 -17.15 32.45
C ARG A 172 7.33 -17.26 33.87
N LYS A 173 6.24 -16.54 34.15
CA LYS A 173 5.53 -16.67 35.44
C LYS A 173 4.97 -18.08 35.66
N ASN A 174 4.38 -18.67 34.63
CA ASN A 174 3.80 -20.00 34.71
C ASN A 174 4.85 -21.13 34.84
N GLN A 175 6.09 -20.89 34.44
CA GLN A 175 7.22 -21.83 34.63
C GLN A 175 7.87 -21.72 36.00
N ALA A 176 7.63 -20.63 36.74
CA ALA A 176 8.19 -20.39 38.05
C ALA A 176 7.27 -20.83 39.21
N GLN A 177 6.06 -21.32 38.88
CA GLN A 177 5.10 -21.99 39.80
C GLN A 177 5.22 -23.52 39.68
#